data_2b923f0ee0ed92a157574b8608e8df37
#
_entry.id   2b923f0ee0ed92a157574b8608e8df37
#
_cell.length_a   1.000
_cell.length_b   1.000
_cell.length_c   1.000
_cell.angle_alpha   90.00
_cell.angle_beta   90.00
_cell.angle_gamma   90.00
#
_symmetry.space_group_name_H-M   'P 1'
#
loop_
_entity.id
_entity.type
_entity.pdbx_description
1 polymer ?
#
loop_
_entity_poly.entity_id
_entity_poly.type
_entity_poly.pdbx_seq_one_letter_code
_entity_poly.pdbx_strand_id
1 'polypeptide(L)'
;MKTEQIKYIWEVSHGQRGRILLSCLTGIIGVAVSLAFIYASKVVIDIATGAAIGSLTNAAILTIALLIAQLLCGAVDTWLSARMQVETGNALRHRLFSRLLQSRWNELERFHTGDIVNRVEQDTAAIVGVLTSTIPAFIVTIVQLVAAFVFFCFLDPSLPWVVVGILPIFLLGSRFYMKRMRCYTREIRQSDSRIQSVIQESLQHRTVIKTLEQSDRHIGKLDDLQDALRSQIFGRTRFSLSARMLVAFAFSGGYLTAFLWGAIRLSTGSITFGTMTAFLQLVGKVQRPALDLSRLLPSFINALTAVELSLIHI
;
A
#
# COMPACT_ATOMS: atom_id res chain seq x y z
N MET A 1 -9.39 -16.00 -10.72
CA MET A 1 -8.42 -16.42 -9.68
C MET A 1 -8.46 -17.95 -9.64
N LYS A 2 -7.37 -18.62 -9.98
CA LYS A 2 -7.32 -20.08 -9.95
C LYS A 2 -7.26 -20.51 -8.46
N THR A 3 -8.15 -21.38 -8.06
CA THR A 3 -8.32 -21.88 -6.69
C THR A 3 -7.02 -22.45 -6.10
N GLU A 4 -6.15 -22.97 -6.94
CA GLU A 4 -4.86 -23.56 -6.55
C GLU A 4 -3.85 -22.51 -6.04
N GLN A 5 -3.83 -21.29 -6.59
CA GLN A 5 -2.94 -20.22 -6.14
C GLN A 5 -3.25 -19.78 -4.70
N ILE A 6 -4.55 -19.67 -4.39
CA ILE A 6 -4.99 -19.34 -3.03
C ILE A 6 -4.67 -20.48 -2.06
N LYS A 7 -4.84 -21.73 -2.52
CA LYS A 7 -4.53 -22.92 -1.72
C LYS A 7 -3.05 -22.98 -1.38
N TYR A 8 -2.15 -22.65 -2.33
CA TYR A 8 -0.71 -22.61 -2.08
C TYR A 8 -0.32 -21.50 -1.09
N ILE A 9 -0.84 -20.29 -1.26
CA ILE A 9 -0.63 -19.20 -0.30
C ILE A 9 -1.12 -19.61 1.09
N TRP A 10 -2.25 -20.32 1.16
CA TRP A 10 -2.81 -20.84 2.38
C TRP A 10 -1.99 -21.98 3.02
N GLU A 11 -1.37 -22.83 2.21
CA GLU A 11 -0.45 -23.89 2.69
C GLU A 11 0.88 -23.29 3.19
N VAL A 12 1.46 -22.34 2.47
CA VAL A 12 2.68 -21.64 2.90
C VAL A 12 2.45 -20.89 4.21
N SER A 13 1.24 -20.35 4.42
CA SER A 13 0.86 -19.64 5.65
C SER A 13 0.67 -20.54 6.86
N HIS A 14 0.62 -21.89 6.70
CA HIS A 14 0.21 -22.82 7.76
C HIS A 14 1.02 -22.70 9.05
N GLY A 15 2.33 -22.46 8.95
CA GLY A 15 3.21 -22.26 10.12
C GLY A 15 3.17 -20.83 10.72
N GLN A 16 2.54 -19.87 10.04
CA GLN A 16 2.57 -18.44 10.40
C GLN A 16 1.18 -17.84 10.70
N ARG A 17 0.10 -18.66 10.61
CA ARG A 17 -1.29 -18.19 10.75
C ARG A 17 -1.55 -17.47 12.06
N GLY A 18 -1.01 -17.98 13.17
CA GLY A 18 -1.17 -17.35 14.48
C GLY A 18 -0.56 -15.95 14.53
N ARG A 19 0.56 -15.74 13.84
CA ARG A 19 1.23 -14.43 13.79
C ARG A 19 0.52 -13.45 12.85
N ILE A 20 0.00 -13.92 11.72
CA ILE A 20 -0.83 -13.12 10.81
C ILE A 20 -2.09 -12.65 11.55
N LEU A 21 -2.75 -13.56 12.29
CA LEU A 21 -3.89 -13.21 13.14
C LEU A 21 -3.51 -12.19 14.22
N LEU A 22 -2.34 -12.34 14.84
CA LEU A 22 -1.85 -11.40 15.84
C LEU A 22 -1.62 -10.02 15.23
N SER A 23 -1.02 -9.93 14.04
CA SER A 23 -0.84 -8.64 13.33
C SER A 23 -2.18 -8.01 12.95
N CYS A 24 -3.16 -8.81 12.50
CA CYS A 24 -4.51 -8.29 12.25
C CYS A 24 -5.16 -7.78 13.54
N LEU A 25 -5.01 -8.50 14.65
CA LEU A 25 -5.57 -8.09 15.95
C LEU A 25 -4.92 -6.81 16.47
N THR A 26 -3.59 -6.69 16.42
CA THR A 26 -2.89 -5.45 16.81
C THR A 26 -3.30 -4.27 15.95
N GLY A 27 -3.46 -4.46 14.63
CA GLY A 27 -3.98 -3.45 13.73
C GLY A 27 -5.42 -3.03 14.04
N ILE A 28 -6.31 -3.98 14.34
CA ILE A 28 -7.71 -3.72 14.72
C ILE A 28 -7.77 -2.97 16.05
N ILE A 29 -6.96 -3.37 17.04
CA ILE A 29 -6.83 -2.65 18.33
C ILE A 29 -6.34 -1.21 18.06
N GLY A 30 -5.35 -1.03 17.19
CA GLY A 30 -4.87 0.28 16.78
C GLY A 30 -5.96 1.17 16.16
N VAL A 31 -6.86 0.59 15.36
CA VAL A 31 -8.04 1.29 14.82
C VAL A 31 -9.00 1.70 15.94
N ALA A 32 -9.32 0.80 16.87
CA ALA A 32 -10.20 1.10 17.99
C ALA A 32 -9.62 2.20 18.90
N VAL A 33 -8.34 2.12 19.25
CA VAL A 33 -7.63 3.15 20.04
C VAL A 33 -7.62 4.49 19.30
N SER A 34 -7.41 4.49 17.98
CA SER A 34 -7.43 5.69 17.15
C SER A 34 -8.80 6.38 17.13
N LEU A 35 -9.90 5.63 17.06
CA LEU A 35 -11.26 6.17 17.15
C LEU A 35 -11.59 6.65 18.57
N ALA A 36 -11.15 5.90 19.59
CA ALA A 36 -11.28 6.32 20.99
C ALA A 36 -10.52 7.64 21.26
N PHE A 37 -9.34 7.82 20.67
CA PHE A 37 -8.59 9.08 20.72
C PHE A 37 -9.39 10.26 20.13
N ILE A 38 -10.03 10.04 18.96
CA ILE A 38 -10.89 11.09 18.35
C ILE A 38 -12.05 11.45 19.28
N TYR A 39 -12.69 10.44 19.89
CA TYR A 39 -13.78 10.67 20.84
C TYR A 39 -13.29 11.40 22.10
N ALA A 40 -12.17 10.99 22.67
CA ALA A 40 -11.57 11.66 23.83
C ALA A 40 -11.19 13.12 23.52
N SER A 41 -10.62 13.37 22.33
CA SER A 41 -10.32 14.72 21.86
C SER A 41 -11.59 15.59 21.75
N LYS A 42 -12.69 15.02 21.24
CA LYS A 42 -13.99 15.68 21.24
C LYS A 42 -14.42 16.09 22.66
N VAL A 43 -14.37 15.16 23.60
CA VAL A 43 -14.77 15.38 25.00
C VAL A 43 -13.92 16.47 25.66
N VAL A 44 -12.61 16.46 25.47
CA VAL A 44 -11.69 17.52 25.98
C VAL A 44 -12.13 18.89 25.47
N ILE A 45 -12.40 19.01 24.17
CA ILE A 45 -12.79 20.27 23.55
C ILE A 45 -14.17 20.72 24.06
N ASP A 46 -15.13 19.80 24.18
CA ASP A 46 -16.47 20.11 24.65
C ASP A 46 -16.46 20.59 26.12
N ILE A 47 -15.61 20.00 26.97
CA ILE A 47 -15.41 20.48 28.35
C ILE A 47 -14.73 21.86 28.35
N ALA A 48 -13.68 22.05 27.54
CA ALA A 48 -12.93 23.30 27.47
C ALA A 48 -13.79 24.48 26.96
N THR A 49 -14.76 24.19 26.08
CA THR A 49 -15.72 25.20 25.54
C THR A 49 -16.99 25.35 26.37
N GLY A 50 -17.10 24.61 27.49
CA GLY A 50 -18.28 24.67 28.37
C GLY A 50 -19.52 23.93 27.81
N ALA A 51 -19.37 23.18 26.71
CA ALA A 51 -20.44 22.41 26.11
C ALA A 51 -20.74 21.08 26.83
N ALA A 52 -19.80 20.60 27.65
CA ALA A 52 -19.96 19.41 28.48
C ALA A 52 -19.44 19.64 29.90
N ILE A 53 -20.08 18.97 30.86
CA ILE A 53 -19.66 19.01 32.27
C ILE A 53 -18.64 17.90 32.53
N GLY A 54 -17.49 18.24 33.08
CA GLY A 54 -16.46 17.24 33.42
C GLY A 54 -15.16 17.86 33.88
N SER A 55 -14.24 17.01 34.34
CA SER A 55 -12.87 17.41 34.71
C SER A 55 -12.00 17.45 33.47
N LEU A 56 -11.55 18.64 33.08
CA LEU A 56 -10.62 18.83 31.96
C LEU A 56 -9.33 18.03 32.13
N THR A 57 -8.81 17.98 33.37
CA THR A 57 -7.58 17.27 33.70
C THR A 57 -7.71 15.76 33.41
N ASN A 58 -8.80 15.14 33.85
CA ASN A 58 -9.02 13.71 33.63
C ASN A 58 -9.20 13.39 32.13
N ALA A 59 -9.95 14.23 31.42
CA ALA A 59 -10.15 14.07 29.96
C ALA A 59 -8.81 14.25 29.20
N ALA A 60 -7.98 15.22 29.58
CA ALA A 60 -6.65 15.42 29.01
C ALA A 60 -5.72 14.22 29.26
N ILE A 61 -5.68 13.70 30.50
CA ILE A 61 -4.87 12.52 30.84
C ILE A 61 -5.30 11.31 30.00
N LEU A 62 -6.61 11.07 29.87
CA LEU A 62 -7.15 10.00 29.01
C LEU A 62 -6.72 10.15 27.56
N THR A 63 -6.80 11.36 27.01
CA THR A 63 -6.41 11.65 25.63
C THR A 63 -4.91 11.39 25.40
N ILE A 64 -4.05 11.83 26.35
CA ILE A 64 -2.61 11.56 26.31
C ILE A 64 -2.33 10.06 26.40
N ALA A 65 -3.01 9.35 27.29
CA ALA A 65 -2.87 7.89 27.44
C ALA A 65 -3.25 7.16 26.14
N LEU A 66 -4.35 7.56 25.47
CA LEU A 66 -4.78 7.00 24.20
C LEU A 66 -3.80 7.33 23.06
N LEU A 67 -3.20 8.52 23.05
CA LEU A 67 -2.14 8.88 22.11
C LEU A 67 -0.93 7.98 22.27
N ILE A 68 -0.46 7.80 23.50
CA ILE A 68 0.66 6.89 23.79
C ILE A 68 0.32 5.46 23.41
N ALA A 69 -0.88 4.98 23.73
CA ALA A 69 -1.35 3.65 23.34
C ALA A 69 -1.37 3.48 21.82
N GLN A 70 -1.81 4.50 21.06
CA GLN A 70 -1.80 4.47 19.60
C GLN A 70 -0.38 4.37 19.03
N LEU A 71 0.58 5.13 19.59
CA LEU A 71 1.99 5.06 19.17
C LEU A 71 2.60 3.70 19.49
N LEU A 72 2.30 3.14 20.64
CA LEU A 72 2.77 1.80 21.03
C LEU A 72 2.17 0.71 20.14
N CYS A 73 0.88 0.76 19.85
CA CYS A 73 0.25 -0.17 18.91
C CYS A 73 0.92 -0.12 17.53
N GLY A 74 1.21 1.09 17.01
CA GLY A 74 1.91 1.25 15.73
C GLY A 74 3.33 0.70 15.75
N ALA A 75 4.07 0.90 16.84
CA ALA A 75 5.41 0.36 17.03
C ALA A 75 5.40 -1.17 17.10
N VAL A 76 4.47 -1.75 17.86
CA VAL A 76 4.29 -3.21 17.96
C VAL A 76 3.92 -3.81 16.61
N ASP A 77 3.00 -3.21 15.86
CA ASP A 77 2.60 -3.69 14.53
C ASP A 77 3.78 -3.66 13.54
N THR A 78 4.54 -2.57 13.53
CA THR A 78 5.74 -2.44 12.68
C THR A 78 6.80 -3.49 13.03
N TRP A 79 7.08 -3.68 14.33
CA TRP A 79 8.05 -4.67 14.79
C TRP A 79 7.60 -6.10 14.47
N LEU A 80 6.32 -6.40 14.70
CA LEU A 80 5.74 -7.72 14.43
C LEU A 80 5.77 -8.04 12.93
N SER A 81 5.39 -7.07 12.08
CA SER A 81 5.45 -7.20 10.62
C SER A 81 6.87 -7.44 10.11
N ALA A 82 7.86 -6.68 10.61
CA ALA A 82 9.26 -6.85 10.25
C ALA A 82 9.78 -8.25 10.66
N ARG A 83 9.49 -8.68 11.88
CA ARG A 83 9.86 -10.01 12.38
C ARG A 83 9.24 -11.11 11.53
N MET A 84 7.94 -11.03 11.25
CA MET A 84 7.24 -11.98 10.39
C MET A 84 7.84 -12.04 8.99
N GLN A 85 8.19 -10.89 8.41
CA GLN A 85 8.80 -10.81 7.08
C GLN A 85 10.12 -11.58 7.03
N VAL A 86 10.98 -11.39 8.01
CA VAL A 86 12.29 -12.07 8.09
C VAL A 86 12.12 -13.58 8.32
N GLU A 87 11.34 -13.97 9.33
CA GLU A 87 11.16 -15.39 9.69
C GLU A 87 10.46 -16.18 8.58
N THR A 88 9.42 -15.62 7.97
CA THR A 88 8.71 -16.25 6.85
C THR A 88 9.60 -16.32 5.60
N GLY A 89 10.37 -15.25 5.33
CA GLY A 89 11.33 -15.20 4.22
C GLY A 89 12.40 -16.28 4.35
N ASN A 90 13.01 -16.39 5.51
CA ASN A 90 14.03 -17.40 5.78
C ASN A 90 13.47 -18.82 5.68
N ALA A 91 12.30 -19.06 6.25
CA ALA A 91 11.65 -20.38 6.19
C ALA A 91 11.30 -20.78 4.74
N LEU A 92 10.82 -19.84 3.92
CA LEU A 92 10.46 -20.09 2.53
C LEU A 92 11.71 -20.31 1.67
N ARG A 93 12.76 -19.49 1.83
CA ARG A 93 14.05 -19.69 1.15
C ARG A 93 14.67 -21.04 1.48
N HIS A 94 14.68 -21.40 2.76
CA HIS A 94 15.19 -22.70 3.20
C HIS A 94 14.43 -23.87 2.56
N ARG A 95 13.08 -23.79 2.52
CA ARG A 95 12.24 -24.82 1.89
C ARG A 95 12.51 -24.93 0.39
N LEU A 96 12.59 -23.79 -0.32
CA LEU A 96 12.87 -23.77 -1.75
C LEU A 96 14.28 -24.30 -2.05
N PHE A 97 15.29 -23.85 -1.30
CA PHE A 97 16.66 -24.31 -1.47
C PHE A 97 16.81 -25.81 -1.21
N SER A 98 16.19 -26.33 -0.15
CA SER A 98 16.19 -27.78 0.13
C SER A 98 15.54 -28.59 -1.00
N ARG A 99 14.42 -28.10 -1.56
CA ARG A 99 13.77 -28.77 -2.70
C ARG A 99 14.62 -28.71 -3.96
N LEU A 100 15.28 -27.58 -4.25
CA LEU A 100 16.18 -27.43 -5.39
C LEU A 100 17.36 -28.43 -5.31
N LEU A 101 17.95 -28.59 -4.12
CA LEU A 101 19.03 -29.56 -3.93
C LEU A 101 18.60 -31.03 -4.02
N GLN A 102 17.31 -31.32 -3.73
CA GLN A 102 16.75 -32.66 -3.80
C GLN A 102 16.09 -32.98 -5.16
N SER A 103 15.94 -31.98 -6.04
CA SER A 103 15.33 -32.17 -7.36
C SER A 103 16.25 -32.92 -8.30
N ARG A 104 15.69 -33.58 -9.33
CA ARG A 104 16.46 -34.32 -10.33
C ARG A 104 17.24 -33.35 -11.23
N TRP A 105 18.51 -33.63 -11.45
CA TRP A 105 19.47 -32.80 -12.20
C TRP A 105 18.96 -32.38 -13.59
N ASN A 106 18.33 -33.29 -14.32
CA ASN A 106 17.82 -33.05 -15.69
C ASN A 106 16.77 -31.94 -15.83
N GLU A 107 16.07 -31.55 -14.76
CA GLU A 107 15.08 -30.51 -14.78
C GLU A 107 15.69 -29.12 -14.52
N LEU A 108 16.80 -29.08 -13.80
CA LEU A 108 17.53 -27.85 -13.47
C LEU A 108 18.43 -27.35 -14.62
N GLU A 109 18.97 -28.25 -15.45
CA GLU A 109 19.82 -27.88 -16.60
C GLU A 109 19.12 -26.99 -17.64
N ARG A 110 17.79 -27.00 -17.67
CA ARG A 110 16.98 -26.14 -18.59
C ARG A 110 16.97 -24.66 -18.16
N PHE A 111 17.35 -24.35 -16.95
CA PHE A 111 17.34 -23.00 -16.41
C PHE A 111 18.76 -22.49 -16.16
N HIS A 112 19.02 -21.24 -16.54
CA HIS A 112 20.26 -20.58 -16.13
C HIS A 112 20.27 -20.39 -14.60
N THR A 113 21.41 -20.66 -13.97
CA THR A 113 21.58 -20.53 -12.51
C THR A 113 21.13 -19.15 -12.00
N GLY A 114 21.41 -18.09 -12.78
CA GLY A 114 20.96 -16.73 -12.47
C GLY A 114 19.45 -16.57 -12.41
N ASP A 115 18.70 -17.25 -13.29
CA ASP A 115 17.23 -17.22 -13.29
C ASP A 115 16.67 -17.90 -12.05
N ILE A 116 17.27 -19.03 -11.64
CA ILE A 116 16.84 -19.76 -10.44
C ILE A 116 17.04 -18.90 -9.20
N VAL A 117 18.23 -18.31 -9.05
CA VAL A 117 18.55 -17.42 -7.91
C VAL A 117 17.60 -16.23 -7.87
N ASN A 118 17.39 -15.57 -9.02
CA ASN A 118 16.49 -14.43 -9.11
C ASN A 118 15.03 -14.78 -8.74
N ARG A 119 14.54 -15.94 -9.17
CA ARG A 119 13.20 -16.45 -8.81
C ARG A 119 13.11 -16.74 -7.32
N VAL A 120 14.10 -17.44 -6.75
CA VAL A 120 14.13 -17.74 -5.30
C VAL A 120 14.11 -16.46 -4.48
N GLU A 121 14.82 -15.42 -4.88
CA GLU A 121 14.89 -14.15 -4.15
C GLU A 121 13.64 -13.29 -4.39
N GLN A 122 13.29 -13.00 -5.64
CA GLN A 122 12.22 -12.05 -5.96
C GLN A 122 10.83 -12.63 -5.71
N ASP A 123 10.57 -13.89 -6.10
CA ASP A 123 9.27 -14.53 -5.90
C ASP A 123 9.01 -14.78 -4.41
N THR A 124 10.06 -15.20 -3.66
CA THR A 124 9.97 -15.32 -2.21
C THR A 124 9.63 -13.99 -1.56
N ALA A 125 10.33 -12.91 -1.92
CA ALA A 125 10.08 -11.59 -1.37
C ALA A 125 8.65 -11.10 -1.68
N ALA A 126 8.13 -11.36 -2.89
CA ALA A 126 6.78 -11.01 -3.27
C ALA A 126 5.72 -11.78 -2.47
N ILE A 127 5.88 -13.11 -2.33
CA ILE A 127 4.96 -13.95 -1.56
C ILE A 127 4.96 -13.56 -0.09
N VAL A 128 6.15 -13.42 0.51
CA VAL A 128 6.32 -12.99 1.90
C VAL A 128 5.69 -11.63 2.13
N GLY A 129 5.95 -10.65 1.25
CA GLY A 129 5.37 -9.32 1.34
C GLY A 129 3.84 -9.33 1.35
N VAL A 130 3.21 -10.20 0.56
CA VAL A 130 1.74 -10.32 0.58
C VAL A 130 1.25 -10.95 1.87
N LEU A 131 1.87 -12.01 2.33
CA LEU A 131 1.45 -12.71 3.55
C LEU A 131 1.62 -11.85 4.82
N THR A 132 2.74 -11.13 4.92
CA THR A 132 3.12 -10.43 6.16
C THR A 132 2.72 -8.97 6.22
N SER A 133 2.48 -8.33 5.07
CA SER A 133 2.10 -6.91 5.02
C SER A 133 0.81 -6.64 4.26
N THR A 134 0.63 -7.19 3.04
CA THR A 134 -0.51 -6.81 2.20
C THR A 134 -1.84 -7.34 2.72
N ILE A 135 -1.89 -8.62 3.16
CA ILE A 135 -3.11 -9.22 3.70
C ILE A 135 -3.53 -8.56 5.03
N PRO A 136 -2.65 -8.42 6.04
CA PRO A 136 -3.01 -7.71 7.27
C PRO A 136 -3.44 -6.26 7.01
N ALA A 137 -2.68 -5.51 6.20
CA ALA A 137 -3.03 -4.13 5.87
C ALA A 137 -4.40 -4.03 5.18
N PHE A 138 -4.74 -4.95 4.27
CA PHE A 138 -6.03 -4.97 3.60
C PHE A 138 -7.19 -5.19 4.59
N ILE A 139 -7.04 -6.16 5.50
CA ILE A 139 -8.04 -6.46 6.54
C ILE A 139 -8.23 -5.26 7.46
N VAL A 140 -7.12 -4.70 8.00
CA VAL A 140 -7.15 -3.54 8.90
C VAL A 140 -7.75 -2.32 8.21
N THR A 141 -7.43 -2.09 6.92
CA THR A 141 -7.99 -0.98 6.14
C THR A 141 -9.50 -1.09 5.97
N ILE A 142 -10.03 -2.29 5.69
CA ILE A 142 -11.48 -2.52 5.61
C ILE A 142 -12.14 -2.28 6.97
N VAL A 143 -11.57 -2.84 8.04
CA VAL A 143 -12.08 -2.63 9.39
C VAL A 143 -12.07 -1.14 9.75
N GLN A 144 -11.01 -0.41 9.40
CA GLN A 144 -10.91 1.03 9.64
C GLN A 144 -11.98 1.82 8.89
N LEU A 145 -12.25 1.49 7.62
CA LEU A 145 -13.32 2.14 6.84
C LEU A 145 -14.70 1.88 7.43
N VAL A 146 -14.98 0.62 7.80
CA VAL A 146 -16.26 0.26 8.42
C VAL A 146 -16.42 0.93 9.78
N ALA A 147 -15.39 0.87 10.62
CA ALA A 147 -15.42 1.47 11.95
C ALA A 147 -15.56 3.00 11.90
N ALA A 148 -14.83 3.66 10.97
CA ALA A 148 -14.99 5.10 10.75
C ALA A 148 -16.39 5.45 10.25
N PHE A 149 -16.96 4.67 9.34
CA PHE A 149 -18.32 4.86 8.85
C PHE A 149 -19.37 4.74 9.98
N VAL A 150 -19.25 3.67 10.79
CA VAL A 150 -20.12 3.46 11.96
C VAL A 150 -19.97 4.63 12.94
N PHE A 151 -18.74 5.11 13.18
CA PHE A 151 -18.50 6.23 14.08
C PHE A 151 -19.08 7.55 13.53
N PHE A 152 -19.07 7.77 12.20
CA PHE A 152 -19.78 8.89 11.57
C PHE A 152 -21.29 8.83 11.84
N CYS A 153 -21.91 7.64 11.69
CA CYS A 153 -23.35 7.46 11.96
C CYS A 153 -23.72 7.80 13.42
N PHE A 154 -22.83 7.53 14.37
CA PHE A 154 -23.02 7.89 15.78
C PHE A 154 -22.93 9.38 16.05
N LEU A 155 -22.09 10.11 15.29
CA LEU A 155 -21.92 11.55 15.47
C LEU A 155 -23.06 12.35 14.81
N ASP A 156 -23.36 12.06 13.57
CA ASP A 156 -24.50 12.63 12.83
C ASP A 156 -24.91 11.72 11.65
N PRO A 157 -26.16 11.25 11.58
CA PRO A 157 -26.61 10.33 10.53
C PRO A 157 -26.59 10.89 9.09
N SER A 158 -26.51 12.21 8.93
CA SER A 158 -26.57 12.87 7.61
C SER A 158 -25.24 12.85 6.85
N LEU A 159 -24.10 12.79 7.56
CA LEU A 159 -22.77 12.91 7.00
C LEU A 159 -22.21 11.66 6.31
N PRO A 160 -22.48 10.43 6.76
CA PRO A 160 -21.96 9.24 6.11
C PRO A 160 -22.30 9.16 4.62
N TRP A 161 -23.43 9.69 4.22
CA TRP A 161 -23.88 9.68 2.82
C TRP A 161 -23.01 10.52 1.89
N VAL A 162 -22.41 11.59 2.38
CA VAL A 162 -21.44 12.38 1.61
C VAL A 162 -20.18 11.55 1.32
N VAL A 163 -19.70 10.81 2.32
CA VAL A 163 -18.51 9.94 2.16
C VAL A 163 -18.81 8.76 1.23
N VAL A 164 -19.98 8.14 1.36
CA VAL A 164 -20.44 7.05 0.48
C VAL A 164 -20.56 7.51 -0.96
N GLY A 165 -21.03 8.74 -1.20
CA GLY A 165 -21.14 9.30 -2.55
C GLY A 165 -19.80 9.51 -3.26
N ILE A 166 -18.70 9.72 -2.54
CA ILE A 166 -17.35 9.92 -3.09
C ILE A 166 -16.70 8.59 -3.47
N LEU A 167 -16.99 7.49 -2.75
CA LEU A 167 -16.35 6.18 -2.96
C LEU A 167 -16.51 5.62 -4.39
N PRO A 168 -17.70 5.57 -5.01
CA PRO A 168 -17.87 5.03 -6.35
C PRO A 168 -17.13 5.86 -7.41
N ILE A 169 -17.09 7.18 -7.27
CA ILE A 169 -16.35 8.08 -8.18
C ILE A 169 -14.85 7.74 -8.11
N PHE A 170 -14.33 7.53 -6.90
CA PHE A 170 -12.93 7.14 -6.70
C PHE A 170 -12.63 5.76 -7.30
N LEU A 171 -13.50 4.76 -7.12
CA LEU A 171 -13.32 3.41 -7.67
C LEU A 171 -13.33 3.40 -9.20
N LEU A 172 -14.21 4.15 -9.83
CA LEU A 172 -14.27 4.27 -11.29
C LEU A 172 -13.03 4.98 -11.85
N GLY A 173 -12.62 6.08 -11.23
CA GLY A 173 -11.40 6.81 -11.57
C GLY A 173 -10.13 5.97 -11.42
N SER A 174 -10.06 5.13 -10.38
CA SER A 174 -8.92 4.26 -10.12
C SER A 174 -8.72 3.22 -11.23
N ARG A 175 -9.78 2.65 -11.79
CA ARG A 175 -9.70 1.68 -12.92
C ARG A 175 -9.09 2.31 -14.17
N PHE A 176 -9.54 3.52 -14.53
CA PHE A 176 -8.99 4.25 -15.68
C PHE A 176 -7.51 4.60 -15.46
N TYR A 177 -7.17 5.12 -14.29
CA TYR A 177 -5.80 5.41 -13.89
C TYR A 177 -4.90 4.18 -13.98
N MET A 178 -5.31 3.06 -13.41
CA MET A 178 -4.55 1.80 -13.42
C MET A 178 -4.30 1.28 -14.83
N LYS A 179 -5.32 1.32 -15.71
CA LYS A 179 -5.18 0.89 -17.10
C LYS A 179 -4.12 1.71 -17.84
N ARG A 180 -4.17 3.04 -17.71
CA ARG A 180 -3.22 3.95 -18.37
C ARG A 180 -1.81 3.83 -17.80
N MET A 181 -1.70 3.72 -16.48
CA MET A 181 -0.41 3.54 -15.80
C MET A 181 0.29 2.24 -16.20
N ARG A 182 -0.45 1.14 -16.38
CA ARG A 182 0.11 -0.12 -16.90
C ARG A 182 0.70 0.04 -18.31
N CYS A 183 0.05 0.81 -19.19
CA CYS A 183 0.56 1.10 -20.52
C CYS A 183 1.92 1.80 -20.42
N TYR A 184 2.01 2.91 -19.69
CA TYR A 184 3.28 3.63 -19.47
C TYR A 184 4.37 2.75 -18.86
N THR A 185 4.02 1.94 -17.87
CA THR A 185 4.99 1.02 -17.23
C THR A 185 5.53 0.00 -18.22
N ARG A 186 4.68 -0.52 -19.11
CA ARG A 186 5.11 -1.47 -20.14
C ARG A 186 6.05 -0.82 -21.17
N GLU A 187 5.72 0.38 -21.65
CA GLU A 187 6.56 1.13 -22.58
C GLU A 187 7.94 1.43 -21.98
N ILE A 188 7.99 1.91 -20.73
CA ILE A 188 9.24 2.16 -20.00
C ILE A 188 10.07 0.89 -19.85
N ARG A 189 9.46 -0.24 -19.45
CA ARG A 189 10.18 -1.52 -19.33
C ARG A 189 10.75 -2.00 -20.66
N GLN A 190 10.04 -1.79 -21.77
CA GLN A 190 10.56 -2.13 -23.08
C GLN A 190 11.76 -1.27 -23.47
N SER A 191 11.73 0.02 -23.16
CA SER A 191 12.86 0.92 -23.40
C SER A 191 14.05 0.61 -22.50
N ASP A 192 13.83 0.33 -21.21
CA ASP A 192 14.87 -0.16 -20.29
C ASP A 192 15.53 -1.44 -20.80
N SER A 193 14.74 -2.41 -21.28
CA SER A 193 15.26 -3.66 -21.83
C SER A 193 16.11 -3.42 -23.08
N ARG A 194 15.72 -2.46 -23.96
CA ARG A 194 16.52 -2.09 -25.13
C ARG A 194 17.86 -1.45 -24.72
N ILE A 195 17.84 -0.55 -23.75
CA ILE A 195 19.06 0.05 -23.20
C ILE A 195 19.97 -1.01 -22.61
N GLN A 196 19.45 -1.93 -21.80
CA GLN A 196 20.21 -3.03 -21.24
C GLN A 196 20.83 -3.91 -22.34
N SER A 197 20.08 -4.23 -23.39
CA SER A 197 20.61 -5.01 -24.53
C SER A 197 21.74 -4.30 -25.25
N VAL A 198 21.64 -2.98 -25.49
CA VAL A 198 22.70 -2.20 -26.13
C VAL A 198 23.95 -2.14 -25.26
N ILE A 199 23.81 -1.94 -23.94
CA ILE A 199 24.93 -1.95 -23.01
C ILE A 199 25.59 -3.33 -22.99
N GLN A 200 24.81 -4.41 -22.88
CA GLN A 200 25.33 -5.77 -22.85
C GLN A 200 26.07 -6.11 -24.15
N GLU A 201 25.48 -5.83 -25.32
CA GLU A 201 26.09 -6.03 -26.63
C GLU A 201 27.40 -5.24 -26.76
N SER A 202 27.41 -3.97 -26.37
CA SER A 202 28.59 -3.10 -26.43
C SER A 202 29.72 -3.59 -25.52
N LEU A 203 29.39 -4.10 -24.32
CA LEU A 203 30.40 -4.67 -23.41
C LEU A 203 30.93 -6.01 -23.92
N GLN A 204 30.08 -6.86 -24.46
CA GLN A 204 30.44 -8.16 -25.01
C GLN A 204 31.38 -8.04 -26.22
N HIS A 205 31.12 -7.05 -27.07
CA HIS A 205 31.90 -6.79 -28.29
C HIS A 205 32.85 -5.60 -28.17
N ARG A 206 33.23 -5.22 -26.93
CA ARG A 206 34.08 -4.04 -26.65
C ARG A 206 35.36 -3.97 -27.49
N THR A 207 36.04 -5.09 -27.65
CA THR A 207 37.28 -5.12 -28.44
C THR A 207 37.06 -4.78 -29.89
N VAL A 208 35.99 -5.34 -30.51
CA VAL A 208 35.65 -5.06 -31.91
C VAL A 208 35.24 -3.60 -32.09
N ILE A 209 34.40 -3.07 -31.22
CA ILE A 209 33.94 -1.67 -31.26
C ILE A 209 35.12 -0.70 -31.16
N LYS A 210 36.09 -1.00 -30.29
CA LYS A 210 37.29 -0.18 -30.10
C LYS A 210 38.25 -0.28 -31.29
N THR A 211 38.41 -1.47 -31.86
CA THR A 211 39.27 -1.67 -33.04
C THR A 211 38.70 -0.99 -34.29
N LEU A 212 37.37 -0.95 -34.42
CA LEU A 212 36.68 -0.28 -35.53
C LEU A 212 36.41 1.21 -35.29
N GLU A 213 36.89 1.77 -34.18
CA GLU A 213 36.71 3.19 -33.78
C GLU A 213 35.20 3.63 -33.76
N GLN A 214 34.29 2.67 -33.44
CA GLN A 214 32.83 2.93 -33.44
C GLN A 214 32.27 3.33 -32.06
N SER A 215 33.15 3.69 -31.11
CA SER A 215 32.74 4.05 -29.74
C SER A 215 31.71 5.17 -29.69
N ASP A 216 31.92 6.26 -30.43
CA ASP A 216 31.04 7.42 -30.43
C ASP A 216 29.66 7.10 -31.02
N ARG A 217 29.61 6.21 -32.01
CA ARG A 217 28.32 5.77 -32.59
C ARG A 217 27.51 4.95 -31.58
N HIS A 218 28.16 4.07 -30.79
CA HIS A 218 27.48 3.28 -29.77
C HIS A 218 27.02 4.14 -28.59
N ILE A 219 27.81 5.16 -28.21
CA ILE A 219 27.43 6.16 -27.19
C ILE A 219 26.23 6.94 -27.68
N GLY A 220 26.25 7.50 -28.91
CA GLY A 220 25.13 8.25 -29.48
C GLY A 220 23.84 7.40 -29.55
N LYS A 221 23.94 6.11 -29.93
CA LYS A 221 22.78 5.19 -29.89
C LYS A 221 22.24 5.02 -28.49
N LEU A 222 23.08 4.98 -27.47
CA LEU A 222 22.66 4.89 -26.06
C LEU A 222 21.95 6.17 -25.63
N ASP A 223 22.51 7.34 -26.00
CA ASP A 223 21.94 8.66 -25.68
C ASP A 223 20.53 8.82 -26.29
N ASP A 224 20.34 8.44 -27.56
CA ASP A 224 19.02 8.46 -28.21
C ASP A 224 17.99 7.59 -27.46
N LEU A 225 18.40 6.40 -27.03
CA LEU A 225 17.53 5.50 -26.27
C LEU A 225 17.21 6.05 -24.87
N GLN A 226 18.18 6.71 -24.22
CA GLN A 226 17.97 7.35 -22.92
C GLN A 226 17.05 8.56 -23.03
N ASP A 227 17.17 9.36 -24.11
CA ASP A 227 16.26 10.48 -24.36
C ASP A 227 14.83 10.02 -24.62
N ALA A 228 14.64 8.93 -25.36
CA ALA A 228 13.34 8.30 -25.55
C ALA A 228 12.77 7.83 -24.20
N LEU A 229 13.56 7.14 -23.39
CA LEU A 229 13.17 6.70 -22.05
C LEU A 229 12.80 7.88 -21.15
N ARG A 230 13.61 8.95 -21.17
CA ARG A 230 13.38 10.19 -20.41
C ARG A 230 12.01 10.80 -20.75
N SER A 231 11.68 10.88 -22.04
CA SER A 231 10.40 11.44 -22.50
C SER A 231 9.22 10.60 -22.02
N GLN A 232 9.33 9.26 -22.03
CA GLN A 232 8.30 8.32 -21.53
C GLN A 232 8.13 8.45 -20.01
N ILE A 233 9.22 8.54 -19.26
CA ILE A 233 9.18 8.74 -17.81
C ILE A 233 8.50 10.06 -17.46
N PHE A 234 8.84 11.15 -18.16
CA PHE A 234 8.17 12.45 -17.96
C PHE A 234 6.70 12.42 -18.33
N GLY A 235 6.32 11.72 -19.42
CA GLY A 235 4.92 11.50 -19.80
C GLY A 235 4.14 10.78 -18.70
N ARG A 236 4.70 9.68 -18.16
CA ARG A 236 4.13 8.96 -17.01
C ARG A 236 4.02 9.84 -15.77
N THR A 237 5.06 10.63 -15.49
CA THR A 237 5.10 11.48 -14.30
C THR A 237 4.06 12.60 -14.39
N ARG A 238 3.91 13.26 -15.55
CA ARG A 238 2.86 14.27 -15.78
C ARG A 238 1.47 13.68 -15.56
N PHE A 239 1.19 12.52 -16.15
CA PHE A 239 -0.09 11.83 -15.97
C PHE A 239 -0.33 11.44 -14.50
N SER A 240 0.70 10.90 -13.81
CA SER A 240 0.62 10.57 -12.40
C SER A 240 0.39 11.79 -11.52
N LEU A 241 1.06 12.91 -11.84
CA LEU A 241 0.93 14.17 -11.10
C LEU A 241 -0.48 14.77 -11.26
N SER A 242 -1.00 14.82 -12.50
CA SER A 242 -2.36 15.33 -12.75
C SER A 242 -3.42 14.48 -12.05
N ALA A 243 -3.28 13.16 -12.06
CA ALA A 243 -4.17 12.26 -11.34
C ALA A 243 -4.09 12.46 -9.82
N ARG A 244 -2.87 12.62 -9.26
CA ARG A 244 -2.69 12.91 -7.83
C ARG A 244 -3.29 14.26 -7.45
N MET A 245 -3.11 15.29 -8.28
CA MET A 245 -3.72 16.59 -8.05
C MET A 245 -5.25 16.48 -8.04
N LEU A 246 -5.85 15.79 -9.02
CA LEU A 246 -7.29 15.58 -9.06
C LEU A 246 -7.83 14.90 -7.78
N VAL A 247 -7.14 13.85 -7.33
CA VAL A 247 -7.47 13.16 -6.08
C VAL A 247 -7.29 14.07 -4.86
N ALA A 248 -6.22 14.85 -4.81
CA ALA A 248 -5.98 15.81 -3.74
C ALA A 248 -7.06 16.90 -3.70
N PHE A 249 -7.47 17.43 -4.85
CA PHE A 249 -8.59 18.36 -4.95
C PHE A 249 -9.91 17.76 -4.48
N ALA A 250 -10.22 16.50 -4.86
CA ALA A 250 -11.41 15.82 -4.42
C ALA A 250 -11.44 15.63 -2.88
N PHE A 251 -10.29 15.25 -2.30
CA PHE A 251 -10.16 15.11 -0.86
C PHE A 251 -10.21 16.45 -0.11
N SER A 252 -9.51 17.47 -0.62
CA SER A 252 -9.57 18.81 -0.05
C SER A 252 -10.96 19.40 -0.17
N GLY A 253 -11.66 19.16 -1.28
CA GLY A 253 -13.08 19.54 -1.46
C GLY A 253 -13.98 18.84 -0.44
N GLY A 254 -13.81 17.54 -0.22
CA GLY A 254 -14.53 16.78 0.81
C GLY A 254 -14.27 17.31 2.23
N TYR A 255 -13.01 17.63 2.55
CA TYR A 255 -12.64 18.25 3.82
C TYR A 255 -13.29 19.64 3.97
N LEU A 256 -13.21 20.47 2.92
CA LEU A 256 -13.82 21.81 2.92
C LEU A 256 -15.33 21.75 3.08
N THR A 257 -15.99 20.80 2.40
CA THR A 257 -17.43 20.57 2.53
C THR A 257 -17.81 20.19 3.96
N ALA A 258 -17.05 19.26 4.57
CA ALA A 258 -17.23 18.88 5.96
C ALA A 258 -17.00 20.05 6.93
N PHE A 259 -15.98 20.86 6.65
CA PHE A 259 -15.67 22.07 7.44
C PHE A 259 -16.80 23.10 7.36
N LEU A 260 -17.23 23.48 6.15
CA LEU A 260 -18.29 24.47 5.95
C LEU A 260 -19.63 23.98 6.53
N TRP A 261 -19.97 22.71 6.32
CA TRP A 261 -21.14 22.11 6.91
C TRP A 261 -21.09 22.13 8.45
N GLY A 262 -19.93 21.74 9.01
CA GLY A 262 -19.69 21.79 10.45
C GLY A 262 -19.79 23.21 11.01
N ALA A 263 -19.24 24.21 10.32
CA ALA A 263 -19.31 25.60 10.71
C ALA A 263 -20.76 26.14 10.70
N ILE A 264 -21.56 25.80 9.68
CA ILE A 264 -22.97 26.16 9.61
C ILE A 264 -23.75 25.52 10.76
N ARG A 265 -23.57 24.24 11.03
CA ARG A 265 -24.21 23.52 12.13
C ARG A 265 -23.79 24.03 13.51
N LEU A 266 -22.52 24.42 13.64
CA LEU A 266 -22.00 25.04 14.86
C LEU A 266 -22.64 26.42 15.09
N SER A 267 -22.79 27.25 14.05
CA SER A 267 -23.41 28.57 14.16
C SER A 267 -24.90 28.50 14.53
N THR A 268 -25.57 27.42 14.14
CA THR A 268 -26.99 27.14 14.53
C THR A 268 -27.12 26.48 15.90
N GLY A 269 -26.00 26.19 16.60
CA GLY A 269 -25.99 25.49 17.89
C GLY A 269 -26.39 24.01 17.81
N SER A 270 -26.46 23.43 16.59
CA SER A 270 -26.89 22.04 16.40
C SER A 270 -25.82 21.03 16.75
N ILE A 271 -24.55 21.42 16.74
CA ILE A 271 -23.39 20.59 17.11
C ILE A 271 -22.44 21.40 18.00
N THR A 272 -21.62 20.69 18.76
CA THR A 272 -20.52 21.29 19.57
C THR A 272 -19.26 21.49 18.76
N PHE A 273 -18.36 22.37 19.23
CA PHE A 273 -17.04 22.55 18.61
C PHE A 273 -16.20 21.26 18.63
N GLY A 274 -16.30 20.47 19.72
CA GLY A 274 -15.66 19.16 19.79
C GLY A 274 -16.21 18.17 18.77
N THR A 275 -17.53 18.20 18.49
CA THR A 275 -18.11 17.38 17.42
C THR A 275 -17.56 17.77 16.05
N MET A 276 -17.48 19.07 15.74
CA MET A 276 -16.91 19.57 14.49
C MET A 276 -15.46 19.11 14.30
N THR A 277 -14.62 19.22 15.35
CA THR A 277 -13.22 18.79 15.28
C THR A 277 -13.09 17.27 15.10
N ALA A 278 -13.91 16.46 15.77
CA ALA A 278 -13.98 15.02 15.58
C ALA A 278 -14.33 14.65 14.12
N PHE A 279 -15.25 15.37 13.51
CA PHE A 279 -15.59 15.21 12.11
C PHE A 279 -14.40 15.41 11.18
N LEU A 280 -13.68 16.50 11.33
CA LEU A 280 -12.53 16.82 10.50
C LEU A 280 -11.41 15.76 10.62
N GLN A 281 -11.21 15.24 11.84
CA GLN A 281 -10.29 14.14 12.08
C GLN A 281 -10.73 12.83 11.40
N LEU A 282 -12.04 12.52 11.46
CA LEU A 282 -12.60 11.33 10.82
C LEU A 282 -12.51 11.36 9.29
N VAL A 283 -12.73 12.53 8.67
CA VAL A 283 -12.54 12.68 7.22
C VAL A 283 -11.14 12.24 6.82
N GLY A 284 -10.11 12.66 7.55
CA GLY A 284 -8.72 12.21 7.33
C GLY A 284 -8.53 10.70 7.52
N LYS A 285 -9.26 10.09 8.46
CA LYS A 285 -9.20 8.64 8.74
C LYS A 285 -9.91 7.79 7.69
N VAL A 286 -10.75 8.35 6.84
CA VAL A 286 -11.38 7.66 5.70
C VAL A 286 -10.55 7.85 4.41
N GLN A 287 -10.01 9.04 4.22
CA GLN A 287 -9.28 9.38 2.99
C GLN A 287 -8.00 8.54 2.79
N ARG A 288 -7.18 8.40 3.83
CA ARG A 288 -5.93 7.63 3.76
C ARG A 288 -6.13 6.15 3.42
N PRO A 289 -6.98 5.41 4.12
CA PRO A 289 -7.28 4.02 3.79
C PRO A 289 -7.80 3.80 2.36
N ALA A 290 -8.62 4.72 1.87
CA ALA A 290 -9.12 4.65 0.48
C ALA A 290 -7.98 4.73 -0.54
N LEU A 291 -6.97 5.57 -0.30
CA LEU A 291 -5.75 5.64 -1.12
C LEU A 291 -4.89 4.38 -1.00
N ASP A 292 -4.76 3.84 0.22
CA ASP A 292 -3.92 2.67 0.49
C ASP A 292 -4.49 1.41 -0.17
N LEU A 293 -5.81 1.24 -0.22
CA LEU A 293 -6.45 0.15 -0.97
C LEU A 293 -6.02 0.12 -2.45
N SER A 294 -5.88 1.29 -3.08
CA SER A 294 -5.43 1.36 -4.48
C SER A 294 -3.98 0.91 -4.68
N ARG A 295 -3.14 1.02 -3.66
CA ARG A 295 -1.73 0.58 -3.67
C ARG A 295 -1.58 -0.91 -3.34
N LEU A 296 -2.46 -1.47 -2.52
CA LEU A 296 -2.42 -2.87 -2.12
C LEU A 296 -2.81 -3.82 -3.26
N LEU A 297 -3.71 -3.41 -4.15
CA LEU A 297 -4.15 -4.21 -5.29
C LEU A 297 -3.01 -4.67 -6.23
N PRO A 298 -2.09 -3.81 -6.69
CA PRO A 298 -0.96 -4.22 -7.52
C PRO A 298 -0.02 -5.20 -6.82
N SER A 299 0.25 -5.00 -5.52
CA SER A 299 1.09 -5.90 -4.73
C SER A 299 0.49 -7.30 -4.66
N PHE A 300 -0.82 -7.39 -4.48
CA PHE A 300 -1.55 -8.66 -4.48
C PHE A 300 -1.49 -9.37 -5.84
N ILE A 301 -1.68 -8.63 -6.96
CA ILE A 301 -1.57 -9.19 -8.31
C ILE A 301 -0.15 -9.69 -8.59
N ASN A 302 0.87 -8.93 -8.21
CA ASN A 302 2.26 -9.33 -8.42
C ASN A 302 2.61 -10.63 -7.68
N ALA A 303 2.14 -10.79 -6.44
CA ALA A 303 2.37 -12.03 -5.70
C ALA A 303 1.61 -13.21 -6.27
N LEU A 304 0.38 -13.03 -6.76
CA LEU A 304 -0.34 -14.09 -7.46
C LEU A 304 0.40 -14.56 -8.71
N THR A 305 1.00 -13.62 -9.45
CA THR A 305 1.82 -13.94 -10.63
C THR A 305 3.11 -14.67 -10.24
N ALA A 306 3.76 -14.26 -9.15
CA ALA A 306 4.94 -14.93 -8.61
C ALA A 306 4.63 -16.38 -8.17
N VAL A 307 3.49 -16.59 -7.52
CA VAL A 307 3.01 -17.94 -7.15
C VAL A 307 2.75 -18.80 -8.40
N GLU A 308 2.14 -18.22 -9.44
CA GLU A 308 1.86 -18.94 -10.69
C GLU A 308 3.14 -19.41 -11.38
N LEU A 309 4.16 -18.54 -11.43
CA LEU A 309 5.47 -18.88 -12.02
C LEU A 309 6.28 -19.85 -11.16
N SER A 310 6.20 -19.74 -9.84
CA SER A 310 6.87 -20.64 -8.90
C SER A 310 6.23 -22.03 -8.86
N LEU A 311 4.90 -22.14 -8.94
CA LEU A 311 4.17 -23.41 -8.92
C LEU A 311 4.34 -24.25 -10.20
N ILE A 312 4.56 -23.61 -11.35
CA ILE A 312 4.67 -24.32 -12.64
C ILE A 312 6.04 -24.96 -12.84
N HIS A 313 7.07 -24.51 -12.09
CA HIS A 313 8.48 -24.85 -12.37
C HIS A 313 9.26 -25.49 -11.19
N ILE A 314 8.62 -25.73 -10.05
CA ILE A 314 9.17 -26.39 -8.86
C ILE A 314 8.21 -27.47 -8.33
#